data_687533a56f4191d7db7399c9c1a7dc10
#
_entry.id   687533a56f4191d7db7399c9c1a7dc10
#
_cell.length_a   1.000
_cell.length_b   1.000
_cell.length_c   1.000
_cell.angle_alpha   90.00
_cell.angle_beta   90.00
_cell.angle_gamma   90.00
#
_symmetry.space_group_name_H-M   'P 1'
#
loop_
_entity.id
_entity.type
_entity.pdbx_description
1 polymer ?
#
loop_
_entity_poly.entity_id
_entity_poly.type
_entity_poly.pdbx_seq_one_letter_code
_entity_poly.pdbx_strand_id
1 'polypeptide(L)'
;MNGKAVLINCSASKAHPVAKDLKWKEGMTLDKWRKLWRSQTELYLVSGLYSGYNFNQQIKLCELFSTDCFVISAGAGLLNLSDKIPSYDSSFIGDNGPKVGEWNELPMGNLELLANADEIILFCPPQYQLAIKSDIYFDQIKDRLVVGRNSPLSKDVGRVLPIPNRASEILGCSQTHLSTKLLKLYLEEGVDGFEQLEKKVTLLPEKRITRKVNDNELIDVVRDFIHLGGLIKIVRAIRDTTDIAASYERIRNARNEILTSSGADYVKL
;
A
#
# COMPACT_ATOMS: atom_id res chain seq x y z
N MET A 1 9.77 23.71 -10.58
CA MET A 1 8.85 22.92 -9.74
C MET A 1 7.50 23.64 -9.70
N ASN A 2 6.40 22.91 -9.87
CA ASN A 2 5.05 23.48 -9.92
C ASN A 2 4.41 23.67 -8.51
N GLY A 3 5.19 23.98 -7.50
CA GLY A 3 4.69 24.19 -6.15
C GLY A 3 4.24 22.93 -5.38
N LYS A 4 3.70 21.90 -6.06
CA LYS A 4 3.25 20.66 -5.41
C LYS A 4 4.12 19.47 -5.80
N ALA A 5 4.57 18.71 -4.78
CA ALA A 5 5.27 17.44 -4.95
C ALA A 5 4.43 16.28 -4.38
N VAL A 6 4.42 15.16 -5.07
CA VAL A 6 3.76 13.92 -4.65
C VAL A 6 4.82 12.87 -4.37
N LEU A 7 4.80 12.29 -3.17
CA LEU A 7 5.66 11.19 -2.77
C LEU A 7 4.89 9.88 -2.88
N ILE A 8 5.36 8.99 -3.76
CA ILE A 8 4.80 7.65 -3.93
C ILE A 8 5.81 6.59 -3.48
N ASN A 9 5.34 5.43 -3.05
CA ASN A 9 6.25 4.34 -2.71
C ASN A 9 6.63 3.52 -3.95
N CYS A 10 7.84 2.99 -3.96
CA CYS A 10 8.27 2.04 -5.00
C CYS A 10 7.39 0.78 -5.01
N SER A 11 7.43 0.05 -6.12
CA SER A 11 6.72 -1.23 -6.28
C SER A 11 7.68 -2.41 -6.18
N ALA A 12 7.22 -3.51 -5.59
CA ALA A 12 7.93 -4.79 -5.63
C ALA A 12 8.00 -5.36 -7.06
N SER A 13 6.94 -5.13 -7.86
CA SER A 13 6.91 -5.54 -9.27
C SER A 13 7.79 -4.63 -10.11
N LYS A 14 8.68 -5.23 -10.90
CA LYS A 14 9.59 -4.53 -11.82
C LYS A 14 9.44 -5.06 -13.24
N ALA A 15 9.65 -4.18 -14.21
CA ALA A 15 9.58 -4.51 -15.62
C ALA A 15 10.84 -5.24 -16.12
N HIS A 16 11.93 -5.12 -15.38
CA HIS A 16 13.23 -5.69 -15.73
C HIS A 16 13.70 -6.68 -14.66
N PRO A 17 14.44 -7.74 -15.02
CA PRO A 17 14.98 -8.68 -14.05
C PRO A 17 15.91 -7.97 -13.06
N VAL A 18 15.94 -8.46 -11.84
CA VAL A 18 16.83 -7.93 -10.81
C VAL A 18 18.29 -8.15 -11.24
N ALA A 19 19.10 -7.10 -11.15
CA ALA A 19 20.50 -7.16 -11.49
C ALA A 19 21.22 -8.19 -10.61
N LYS A 20 22.21 -8.87 -11.19
CA LYS A 20 22.99 -9.90 -10.49
C LYS A 20 23.51 -9.33 -9.16
N ASP A 21 23.31 -10.07 -8.09
CA ASP A 21 23.73 -9.76 -6.73
C ASP A 21 23.07 -8.52 -6.08
N LEU A 22 22.18 -7.79 -6.78
CA LEU A 22 21.48 -6.62 -6.26
C LEU A 22 20.12 -6.99 -5.64
N LYS A 23 20.15 -8.04 -4.85
CA LYS A 23 19.05 -8.48 -3.98
C LYS A 23 19.51 -8.37 -2.54
N TRP A 24 18.73 -7.63 -1.73
CA TRP A 24 19.01 -7.54 -0.29
C TRP A 24 18.84 -8.91 0.37
N LYS A 25 19.79 -9.30 1.20
CA LYS A 25 19.80 -10.58 1.89
C LYS A 25 20.11 -10.35 3.36
N GLU A 26 19.69 -11.27 4.21
CA GLU A 26 20.09 -11.28 5.61
C GLU A 26 21.59 -11.11 5.78
N GLY A 27 22.00 -10.23 6.71
CA GLY A 27 23.42 -9.86 6.92
C GLY A 27 24.01 -8.92 5.88
N MET A 28 23.23 -8.41 4.90
CA MET A 28 23.68 -7.35 4.00
C MET A 28 23.91 -6.06 4.80
N THR A 29 25.06 -5.39 4.55
CA THR A 29 25.33 -4.06 5.10
C THR A 29 25.13 -2.99 4.05
N LEU A 30 24.85 -1.75 4.47
CA LEU A 30 24.71 -0.60 3.57
C LEU A 30 25.96 -0.38 2.69
N ASP A 31 27.15 -0.51 3.26
CA ASP A 31 28.39 -0.36 2.49
C ASP A 31 28.53 -1.41 1.39
N LYS A 32 28.16 -2.66 1.69
CA LYS A 32 28.12 -3.72 0.68
C LYS A 32 27.07 -3.43 -0.38
N TRP A 33 25.87 -2.99 0.03
CA TRP A 33 24.80 -2.60 -0.86
C TRP A 33 25.23 -1.47 -1.81
N ARG A 34 25.82 -0.38 -1.28
CA ARG A 34 26.32 0.74 -2.07
C ARG A 34 27.42 0.32 -3.07
N LYS A 35 28.32 -0.60 -2.68
CA LYS A 35 29.35 -1.15 -3.58
C LYS A 35 28.72 -1.93 -4.73
N LEU A 36 27.79 -2.84 -4.43
CA LEU A 36 27.06 -3.61 -5.44
C LEU A 36 26.25 -2.69 -6.36
N TRP A 37 25.60 -1.67 -5.82
CA TRP A 37 24.85 -0.68 -6.58
C TRP A 37 25.74 0.05 -7.59
N ARG A 38 26.89 0.56 -7.16
CA ARG A 38 27.84 1.29 -8.00
C ARG A 38 28.51 0.42 -9.08
N SER A 39 28.55 -0.88 -8.90
CA SER A 39 29.10 -1.83 -9.88
C SER A 39 28.14 -2.16 -11.03
N GLN A 40 26.87 -1.74 -10.94
CA GLN A 40 25.89 -2.01 -11.98
C GLN A 40 26.08 -1.07 -13.16
N THR A 41 26.04 -1.62 -14.36
CA THR A 41 26.17 -0.87 -15.62
C THR A 41 24.87 -0.75 -16.38
N GLU A 42 23.92 -1.66 -16.13
CA GLU A 42 22.61 -1.66 -16.75
C GLU A 42 21.62 -0.86 -15.88
N LEU A 43 21.18 0.28 -16.41
CA LEU A 43 20.36 1.23 -15.69
C LEU A 43 19.07 1.51 -16.46
N TYR A 44 17.96 1.62 -15.74
CA TYR A 44 16.63 1.85 -16.28
C TYR A 44 16.03 3.13 -15.69
N LEU A 45 15.24 3.86 -16.48
CA LEU A 45 14.46 4.99 -15.97
C LEU A 45 13.51 4.53 -14.86
N VAL A 46 13.43 5.28 -13.78
CA VAL A 46 12.55 5.00 -12.64
C VAL A 46 11.09 4.88 -13.09
N SER A 47 10.65 5.75 -14.00
CA SER A 47 9.30 5.73 -14.59
C SER A 47 8.95 4.43 -15.31
N GLY A 48 9.95 3.74 -15.88
CA GLY A 48 9.78 2.47 -16.59
C GLY A 48 10.19 1.22 -15.82
N LEU A 49 10.90 1.37 -14.70
CA LEU A 49 11.40 0.24 -13.92
C LEU A 49 10.30 -0.44 -13.10
N TYR A 50 9.45 0.33 -12.44
CA TYR A 50 8.38 -0.22 -11.59
C TYR A 50 7.11 -0.47 -12.39
N SER A 51 6.60 -1.69 -12.35
CA SER A 51 5.44 -2.15 -13.14
C SER A 51 4.16 -2.36 -12.31
N GLY A 52 4.17 -2.04 -11.01
CA GLY A 52 3.00 -2.21 -10.16
C GLY A 52 1.81 -1.31 -10.56
N TYR A 53 0.60 -1.86 -10.52
CA TYR A 53 -0.61 -1.13 -10.92
C TYR A 53 -0.78 0.21 -10.20
N ASN A 54 -0.69 0.22 -8.85
CA ASN A 54 -0.84 1.45 -8.08
C ASN A 54 0.24 2.49 -8.41
N PHE A 55 1.48 2.06 -8.58
CA PHE A 55 2.59 2.92 -8.98
C PHE A 55 2.27 3.65 -10.30
N ASN A 56 1.89 2.89 -11.31
CA ASN A 56 1.56 3.45 -12.63
C ASN A 56 0.33 4.37 -12.60
N GLN A 57 -0.68 4.06 -11.76
CA GLN A 57 -1.85 4.94 -11.60
C GLN A 57 -1.48 6.24 -10.90
N GLN A 58 -0.61 6.22 -9.90
CA GLN A 58 -0.16 7.43 -9.20
C GLN A 58 0.67 8.33 -10.10
N ILE A 59 1.56 7.77 -10.95
CA ILE A 59 2.29 8.56 -11.97
C ILE A 59 1.31 9.26 -12.92
N LYS A 60 0.33 8.53 -13.46
CA LYS A 60 -0.69 9.12 -14.34
C LYS A 60 -1.48 10.26 -13.69
N LEU A 61 -1.76 10.15 -12.39
CA LEU A 61 -2.39 11.24 -11.63
C LEU A 61 -1.45 12.45 -11.54
N CYS A 62 -0.18 12.24 -11.24
CA CYS A 62 0.79 13.34 -11.19
C CYS A 62 0.92 14.04 -12.55
N GLU A 63 0.95 13.29 -13.65
CA GLU A 63 0.96 13.83 -15.01
C GLU A 63 -0.32 14.63 -15.31
N LEU A 64 -1.50 14.06 -14.99
CA LEU A 64 -2.80 14.70 -15.24
C LEU A 64 -2.94 16.04 -14.52
N PHE A 65 -2.44 16.13 -13.28
CA PHE A 65 -2.53 17.33 -12.44
C PHE A 65 -1.26 18.20 -12.47
N SER A 66 -0.31 17.87 -13.37
CA SER A 66 0.94 18.62 -13.55
C SER A 66 1.71 18.83 -12.24
N THR A 67 1.79 17.79 -11.39
CA THR A 67 2.54 17.79 -10.14
C THR A 67 3.87 17.07 -10.28
N ASP A 68 4.89 17.51 -9.55
CA ASP A 68 6.16 16.80 -9.48
C ASP A 68 6.00 15.48 -8.72
N CYS A 69 6.51 14.39 -9.27
CA CYS A 69 6.38 13.05 -8.70
C CYS A 69 7.75 12.49 -8.30
N PHE A 70 7.88 12.08 -7.04
CA PHE A 70 9.08 11.46 -6.48
C PHE A 70 8.75 10.09 -5.91
N VAL A 71 9.72 9.18 -5.97
CA VAL A 71 9.57 7.80 -5.52
C VAL A 71 10.41 7.55 -4.27
N ILE A 72 9.77 7.17 -3.19
CA ILE A 72 10.43 6.67 -1.99
C ILE A 72 10.80 5.21 -2.24
N SER A 73 12.09 4.95 -2.38
CA SER A 73 12.63 3.61 -2.67
C SER A 73 13.26 2.98 -1.45
N ALA A 74 12.91 1.73 -1.15
CA ALA A 74 13.52 0.96 -0.05
C ALA A 74 14.96 0.52 -0.32
N GLY A 75 15.45 0.65 -1.55
CA GLY A 75 16.82 0.25 -1.90
C GLY A 75 17.68 1.38 -2.48
N ALA A 76 17.06 2.51 -2.83
CA ALA A 76 17.77 3.59 -3.53
C ALA A 76 17.76 4.93 -2.78
N GLY A 77 16.75 5.25 -2.00
CA GLY A 77 16.53 6.59 -1.43
C GLY A 77 15.37 7.31 -2.11
N LEU A 78 15.40 8.64 -2.19
CA LEU A 78 14.43 9.44 -2.93
C LEU A 78 14.86 9.57 -4.38
N LEU A 79 13.91 9.35 -5.30
CA LEU A 79 14.16 9.29 -6.73
C LEU A 79 13.23 10.22 -7.50
N ASN A 80 13.77 10.86 -8.54
CA ASN A 80 12.96 11.43 -9.63
C ASN A 80 12.54 10.34 -10.62
N LEU A 81 11.43 10.54 -11.34
CA LEU A 81 11.00 9.62 -12.39
C LEU A 81 11.99 9.52 -13.57
N SER A 82 12.81 10.55 -13.78
CA SER A 82 13.85 10.63 -14.82
C SER A 82 15.19 10.01 -14.40
N ASP A 83 15.35 9.66 -13.13
CA ASP A 83 16.58 9.02 -12.67
C ASP A 83 16.78 7.65 -13.33
N LYS A 84 18.03 7.28 -13.51
CA LYS A 84 18.41 5.96 -14.02
C LYS A 84 19.04 5.14 -12.90
N ILE A 85 18.43 3.98 -12.61
CA ILE A 85 18.87 3.09 -11.55
C ILE A 85 18.90 1.64 -12.01
N PRO A 86 19.71 0.78 -11.41
CA PRO A 86 19.67 -0.66 -11.67
C PRO A 86 18.37 -1.27 -11.17
N SER A 87 17.96 -2.39 -11.76
CA SER A 87 16.88 -3.19 -11.20
C SER A 87 17.37 -3.94 -9.97
N TYR A 88 16.66 -3.82 -8.85
CA TYR A 88 17.06 -4.35 -7.55
C TYR A 88 15.87 -5.00 -6.82
N ASP A 89 16.18 -5.80 -5.80
CA ASP A 89 15.16 -6.38 -4.90
C ASP A 89 15.48 -5.97 -3.46
N SER A 90 14.66 -5.08 -2.90
CA SER A 90 14.76 -4.57 -1.54
C SER A 90 13.40 -4.05 -1.06
N SER A 91 13.10 -4.23 0.23
CA SER A 91 11.83 -3.84 0.85
C SER A 91 12.06 -3.44 2.32
N PHE A 92 11.24 -2.54 2.86
CA PHE A 92 11.20 -2.26 4.30
C PHE A 92 10.43 -3.31 5.11
N ILE A 93 9.99 -4.40 4.48
CA ILE A 93 9.23 -5.47 5.14
C ILE A 93 10.15 -6.65 5.42
N GLY A 94 10.23 -7.06 6.70
CA GLY A 94 11.11 -8.12 7.15
C GLY A 94 12.60 -7.76 6.98
N ASP A 95 13.44 -8.78 6.78
CA ASP A 95 14.90 -8.63 6.63
C ASP A 95 15.33 -8.45 5.16
N ASN A 96 14.39 -8.04 4.29
CA ASN A 96 14.62 -7.93 2.85
C ASN A 96 15.04 -6.51 2.42
N GLY A 97 15.56 -5.71 3.31
CA GLY A 97 16.00 -4.34 3.01
C GLY A 97 16.74 -3.69 4.17
N PRO A 98 17.20 -2.45 3.99
CA PRO A 98 17.81 -1.65 5.05
C PRO A 98 16.79 -1.35 6.14
N LYS A 99 17.28 -1.04 7.33
CA LYS A 99 16.43 -0.48 8.38
C LYS A 99 15.88 0.87 7.93
N VAL A 100 14.66 1.16 8.34
CA VAL A 100 14.00 2.44 7.97
C VAL A 100 14.86 3.65 8.35
N GLY A 101 15.52 3.63 9.51
CA GLY A 101 16.43 4.70 9.96
C GLY A 101 17.72 4.88 9.15
N GLU A 102 18.02 3.95 8.26
CA GLU A 102 19.20 3.99 7.39
C GLU A 102 18.87 4.52 5.98
N TRP A 103 17.64 4.96 5.76
CA TRP A 103 17.14 5.32 4.44
C TRP A 103 17.91 6.47 3.79
N ASN A 104 18.27 7.49 4.55
CA ASN A 104 19.06 8.65 4.09
C ASN A 104 20.49 8.29 3.67
N GLU A 105 20.94 7.09 4.00
CA GLU A 105 22.26 6.59 3.60
C GLU A 105 22.24 5.78 2.30
N LEU A 106 21.08 5.61 1.67
CA LEU A 106 20.94 4.88 0.41
C LEU A 106 21.62 5.60 -0.78
N PRO A 107 21.90 4.89 -1.89
CA PRO A 107 22.79 5.38 -2.96
C PRO A 107 22.35 6.65 -3.67
N MET A 108 21.05 6.95 -3.70
CA MET A 108 20.47 8.06 -4.46
C MET A 108 20.05 9.21 -3.52
N GLY A 109 19.21 10.11 -4.01
CA GLY A 109 18.82 11.33 -3.34
C GLY A 109 18.10 11.20 -1.99
N ASN A 110 17.91 12.32 -1.34
CA ASN A 110 17.25 12.53 -0.06
C ASN A 110 16.19 13.64 -0.16
N LEU A 111 15.63 14.07 0.97
CA LEU A 111 14.57 15.09 1.00
C LEU A 111 15.02 16.49 0.57
N GLU A 112 16.30 16.77 0.39
CA GLU A 112 16.80 18.03 -0.17
C GLU A 112 16.18 18.32 -1.56
N LEU A 113 15.87 17.25 -2.33
CA LEU A 113 15.18 17.36 -3.61
C LEU A 113 13.82 18.07 -3.52
N LEU A 114 13.21 18.11 -2.33
CA LEU A 114 11.90 18.70 -2.06
C LEU A 114 12.02 20.14 -1.49
N ALA A 115 13.22 20.69 -1.40
CA ALA A 115 13.45 21.98 -0.75
C ALA A 115 12.59 23.14 -1.32
N ASN A 116 12.27 23.08 -2.60
CA ASN A 116 11.50 24.11 -3.31
C ASN A 116 10.01 23.75 -3.54
N ALA A 117 9.51 22.65 -2.97
CA ALA A 117 8.09 22.34 -3.05
C ALA A 117 7.31 23.15 -2.00
N ASP A 118 6.20 23.76 -2.39
CA ASP A 118 5.31 24.51 -1.48
C ASP A 118 4.42 23.56 -0.67
N GLU A 119 4.07 22.43 -1.25
CA GLU A 119 3.22 21.39 -0.66
C GLU A 119 3.71 20.00 -1.05
N ILE A 120 3.77 19.08 -0.09
CA ILE A 120 4.28 17.73 -0.29
C ILE A 120 3.22 16.72 0.17
N ILE A 121 2.68 15.96 -0.77
CA ILE A 121 1.57 15.01 -0.55
C ILE A 121 2.12 13.61 -0.32
N LEU A 122 1.76 12.97 0.81
CA LEU A 122 2.30 11.67 1.22
C LEU A 122 1.21 10.72 1.73
N PHE A 123 0.73 9.82 0.87
CA PHE A 123 -0.24 8.76 1.21
C PHE A 123 0.36 7.35 1.05
N CYS A 124 1.60 7.16 1.47
CA CYS A 124 2.33 5.90 1.40
C CYS A 124 2.08 5.02 2.64
N PRO A 125 2.42 3.71 2.58
CA PRO A 125 2.44 2.85 3.76
C PRO A 125 3.32 3.37 4.90
N PRO A 126 3.04 3.02 6.17
CA PRO A 126 3.72 3.58 7.35
C PRO A 126 5.25 3.50 7.32
N GLN A 127 5.82 2.38 6.84
CA GLN A 127 7.27 2.19 6.77
C GLN A 127 7.96 3.21 5.86
N TYR A 128 7.33 3.56 4.74
CA TYR A 128 7.83 4.59 3.82
C TYR A 128 7.73 5.99 4.43
N GLN A 129 6.70 6.25 5.22
CA GLN A 129 6.55 7.51 5.93
C GLN A 129 7.59 7.64 7.05
N LEU A 130 7.89 6.56 7.78
CA LEU A 130 8.96 6.54 8.79
C LEU A 130 10.35 6.71 8.16
N ALA A 131 10.57 6.21 6.94
CA ALA A 131 11.80 6.47 6.19
C ALA A 131 11.98 7.98 5.92
N ILE A 132 10.93 8.67 5.50
CA ILE A 132 10.91 10.14 5.35
C ILE A 132 11.29 10.84 6.67
N LYS A 133 10.71 10.39 7.80
CA LYS A 133 11.01 10.97 9.13
C LYS A 133 12.47 10.80 9.55
N SER A 134 13.14 9.76 9.09
CA SER A 134 14.53 9.49 9.44
C SER A 134 15.54 10.33 8.65
N ASP A 135 15.11 11.07 7.65
CA ASP A 135 15.98 11.90 6.82
C ASP A 135 16.40 13.18 7.54
N ILE A 136 17.65 13.58 7.37
CA ILE A 136 18.23 14.77 8.00
C ILE A 136 17.56 16.09 7.56
N TYR A 137 16.92 16.10 6.40
CA TYR A 137 16.16 17.24 5.87
C TYR A 137 14.68 17.23 6.26
N PHE A 138 14.23 16.27 7.06
CA PHE A 138 12.82 16.16 7.44
C PHE A 138 12.27 17.44 8.08
N ASP A 139 13.02 18.04 9.00
CA ASP A 139 12.61 19.28 9.69
C ASP A 139 12.44 20.47 8.75
N GLN A 140 13.08 20.45 7.60
CA GLN A 140 12.96 21.53 6.60
C GLN A 140 11.69 21.41 5.75
N ILE A 141 11.08 20.23 5.68
CA ILE A 141 9.90 19.98 4.84
C ILE A 141 8.62 19.65 5.61
N LYS A 142 8.71 19.29 6.90
CA LYS A 142 7.60 18.75 7.69
C LYS A 142 6.36 19.66 7.70
N ASP A 143 6.51 20.98 7.75
CA ASP A 143 5.40 21.92 7.78
C ASP A 143 4.63 22.00 6.45
N ARG A 144 5.24 21.53 5.37
CA ARG A 144 4.64 21.45 4.03
C ARG A 144 4.06 20.08 3.71
N LEU A 145 4.28 19.09 4.59
CA LEU A 145 3.75 17.73 4.41
C LEU A 145 2.25 17.66 4.67
N VAL A 146 1.57 16.95 3.77
CA VAL A 146 0.15 16.60 3.87
C VAL A 146 0.03 15.09 4.03
N VAL A 147 -0.49 14.64 5.17
CA VAL A 147 -0.65 13.22 5.49
C VAL A 147 -2.04 12.91 6.01
N GLY A 148 -2.40 11.63 6.10
CA GLY A 148 -3.63 11.22 6.76
C GLY A 148 -3.52 11.16 8.28
N ARG A 149 -4.63 11.26 9.00
CA ARG A 149 -4.72 11.19 10.48
C ARG A 149 -4.07 9.91 11.07
N ASN A 150 -4.12 8.80 10.35
CA ASN A 150 -3.53 7.52 10.77
C ASN A 150 -2.04 7.38 10.40
N SER A 151 -1.44 8.46 9.89
CA SER A 151 0.00 8.50 9.59
C SER A 151 0.83 8.47 10.87
N PRO A 152 1.96 7.74 10.90
CA PRO A 152 2.92 7.85 12.00
C PRO A 152 3.53 9.25 12.11
N LEU A 153 3.38 10.10 11.08
CA LEU A 153 3.87 11.49 11.04
C LEU A 153 2.83 12.50 11.53
N SER A 154 1.61 12.10 11.82
CA SER A 154 0.48 13.03 12.06
C SER A 154 0.70 14.03 13.20
N LYS A 155 1.63 13.77 14.11
CA LYS A 155 1.98 14.68 15.21
C LYS A 155 3.13 15.64 14.87
N ASP A 156 3.81 15.43 13.75
CA ASP A 156 5.07 16.09 13.42
C ASP A 156 4.93 17.04 12.21
N VAL A 157 3.80 17.02 11.49
CA VAL A 157 3.66 17.67 10.18
C VAL A 157 2.61 18.77 10.16
N GLY A 158 2.72 19.68 9.17
CA GLY A 158 1.88 20.88 9.08
C GLY A 158 0.42 20.59 8.75
N ARG A 159 0.11 19.55 7.95
CA ARG A 159 -1.28 19.26 7.57
C ARG A 159 -1.66 17.78 7.71
N VAL A 160 -2.71 17.54 8.47
CA VAL A 160 -3.25 16.19 8.72
C VAL A 160 -4.70 16.14 8.26
N LEU A 161 -4.98 15.25 7.31
CA LEU A 161 -6.31 15.07 6.74
C LEU A 161 -7.12 14.00 7.49
N PRO A 162 -8.44 14.17 7.62
CA PRO A 162 -9.30 13.17 8.22
C PRO A 162 -9.49 12.00 7.25
N ILE A 163 -8.76 10.90 7.46
CA ILE A 163 -8.96 9.65 6.72
C ILE A 163 -9.67 8.66 7.66
N PRO A 164 -10.98 8.45 7.49
CA PRO A 164 -11.71 7.52 8.34
C PRO A 164 -11.36 6.06 8.00
N ASN A 165 -11.46 5.17 8.98
CA ASN A 165 -11.11 3.75 8.83
C ASN A 165 -11.89 3.02 7.71
N ARG A 166 -13.07 3.53 7.34
CA ARG A 166 -13.92 2.96 6.29
C ARG A 166 -13.86 3.73 4.98
N ALA A 167 -12.85 4.57 4.78
CA ALA A 167 -12.66 5.37 3.56
C ALA A 167 -12.68 4.50 2.28
N SER A 168 -12.06 3.32 2.32
CA SER A 168 -12.02 2.40 1.17
C SER A 168 -13.42 1.93 0.73
N GLU A 169 -14.39 1.84 1.64
CA GLU A 169 -15.77 1.46 1.32
C GLU A 169 -16.47 2.56 0.49
N ILE A 170 -16.33 3.82 0.90
CA ILE A 170 -16.88 4.97 0.17
C ILE A 170 -16.18 5.17 -1.16
N LEU A 171 -14.85 5.00 -1.19
CA LEU A 171 -14.03 5.19 -2.40
C LEU A 171 -14.10 3.97 -3.36
N GLY A 172 -14.85 2.92 -2.99
CA GLY A 172 -15.05 1.73 -3.82
C GLY A 172 -13.75 1.00 -4.18
N CYS A 173 -12.82 0.87 -3.21
CA CYS A 173 -11.52 0.27 -3.46
C CYS A 173 -11.07 -0.70 -2.35
N SER A 174 -10.10 -1.56 -2.66
CA SER A 174 -9.40 -2.35 -1.64
C SER A 174 -8.42 -1.48 -0.85
N GLN A 175 -8.00 -1.95 0.32
CA GLN A 175 -6.99 -1.27 1.14
C GLN A 175 -5.67 -1.04 0.39
N THR A 176 -5.29 -1.97 -0.50
CA THR A 176 -4.08 -1.85 -1.33
C THR A 176 -4.15 -0.70 -2.34
N HIS A 177 -5.35 -0.30 -2.76
CA HIS A 177 -5.57 0.79 -3.71
C HIS A 177 -5.93 2.12 -3.02
N LEU A 178 -6.05 2.13 -1.70
CA LEU A 178 -6.54 3.28 -0.94
C LEU A 178 -5.64 4.51 -1.13
N SER A 179 -4.31 4.35 -1.09
CA SER A 179 -3.36 5.47 -1.28
C SER A 179 -3.55 6.17 -2.62
N THR A 180 -3.78 5.42 -3.70
CA THR A 180 -4.04 5.98 -5.04
C THR A 180 -5.38 6.73 -5.10
N LYS A 181 -6.42 6.22 -4.43
CA LYS A 181 -7.72 6.89 -4.36
C LYS A 181 -7.70 8.16 -3.50
N LEU A 182 -6.95 8.14 -2.40
CA LEU A 182 -6.75 9.32 -1.57
C LEU A 182 -5.94 10.39 -2.30
N LEU A 183 -4.90 10.00 -3.04
CA LEU A 183 -4.15 10.93 -3.88
C LEU A 183 -5.05 11.58 -4.92
N LYS A 184 -5.86 10.78 -5.63
CA LYS A 184 -6.83 11.29 -6.60
C LYS A 184 -7.78 12.29 -5.95
N LEU A 185 -8.41 11.93 -4.84
CA LEU A 185 -9.34 12.78 -4.10
C LEU A 185 -8.69 14.12 -3.71
N TYR A 186 -7.44 14.06 -3.22
CA TYR A 186 -6.72 15.28 -2.84
C TYR A 186 -6.42 16.19 -4.02
N LEU A 187 -5.99 15.62 -5.13
CA LEU A 187 -5.67 16.39 -6.33
C LEU A 187 -6.91 17.01 -7.00
N GLU A 188 -8.06 16.32 -6.92
CA GLU A 188 -9.35 16.80 -7.48
C GLU A 188 -10.07 17.79 -6.58
N GLU A 189 -10.16 17.52 -5.27
CA GLU A 189 -11.07 18.21 -4.35
C GLU A 189 -10.34 18.87 -3.16
N GLY A 190 -9.03 18.64 -3.01
CA GLY A 190 -8.25 19.20 -1.90
C GLY A 190 -8.71 18.68 -0.53
N VAL A 191 -8.68 19.58 0.47
CA VAL A 191 -9.11 19.29 1.85
C VAL A 191 -10.61 19.00 1.94
N ASP A 192 -11.41 19.72 1.16
CA ASP A 192 -12.88 19.61 1.20
C ASP A 192 -13.36 18.20 0.85
N GLY A 193 -12.68 17.52 -0.08
CA GLY A 193 -12.96 16.13 -0.43
C GLY A 193 -12.82 15.18 0.76
N PHE A 194 -11.85 15.42 1.64
CA PHE A 194 -11.64 14.61 2.85
C PHE A 194 -12.69 14.88 3.94
N GLU A 195 -13.12 16.11 4.09
CA GLU A 195 -14.22 16.45 5.01
C GLU A 195 -15.53 15.80 4.55
N GLN A 196 -15.79 15.81 3.24
CA GLN A 196 -16.96 15.12 2.67
C GLN A 196 -16.83 13.59 2.83
N LEU A 197 -15.65 13.03 2.66
CA LEU A 197 -15.39 11.61 2.88
C LEU A 197 -15.67 11.21 4.33
N GLU A 198 -15.23 12.01 5.32
CA GLU A 198 -15.50 11.77 6.73
C GLU A 198 -17.01 11.79 7.02
N LYS A 199 -17.74 12.79 6.51
CA LYS A 199 -19.20 12.87 6.62
C LYS A 199 -19.90 11.67 6.00
N LYS A 200 -19.50 11.23 4.80
CA LYS A 200 -20.08 10.06 4.15
C LYS A 200 -19.86 8.77 4.95
N VAL A 201 -18.69 8.60 5.57
CA VAL A 201 -18.40 7.43 6.39
C VAL A 201 -19.23 7.42 7.68
N THR A 202 -19.50 8.57 8.30
CA THR A 202 -20.37 8.63 9.49
C THR A 202 -21.82 8.23 9.20
N LEU A 203 -22.26 8.34 7.95
CA LEU A 203 -23.59 7.90 7.51
C LEU A 203 -23.67 6.40 7.18
N LEU A 204 -22.53 5.70 7.13
CA LEU A 204 -22.54 4.26 6.91
C LEU A 204 -23.14 3.55 8.13
N PRO A 205 -23.97 2.50 7.91
CA PRO A 205 -24.48 1.69 9.01
C PRO A 205 -23.30 1.10 9.81
N GLU A 206 -23.53 0.93 11.10
CA GLU A 206 -22.53 0.27 11.96
C GLU A 206 -22.16 -1.09 11.37
N LYS A 207 -20.85 -1.40 11.37
CA LYS A 207 -20.43 -2.76 11.01
C LYS A 207 -20.97 -3.72 12.04
N ARG A 208 -21.63 -4.78 11.59
CA ARG A 208 -21.93 -5.91 12.46
C ARG A 208 -20.65 -6.37 13.14
N ILE A 209 -20.68 -6.47 14.45
CA ILE A 209 -19.59 -7.07 15.21
C ILE A 209 -19.55 -8.54 14.83
N THR A 210 -18.52 -8.96 14.14
CA THR A 210 -18.33 -10.36 13.76
C THR A 210 -17.37 -11.03 14.72
N ARG A 211 -17.70 -12.24 15.18
CA ARG A 211 -16.84 -13.07 16.03
C ARG A 211 -16.07 -14.09 15.21
N LYS A 212 -14.84 -14.36 15.64
CA LYS A 212 -14.08 -15.48 15.09
C LYS A 212 -14.61 -16.79 15.67
N VAL A 213 -14.75 -17.79 14.82
CA VAL A 213 -15.17 -19.15 15.19
C VAL A 213 -14.05 -20.14 14.90
N ASN A 214 -14.02 -21.27 15.61
CA ASN A 214 -13.15 -22.39 15.28
C ASN A 214 -13.68 -23.15 14.04
N ASP A 215 -12.94 -24.14 13.56
CA ASP A 215 -13.31 -24.79 12.31
C ASP A 215 -14.52 -25.72 12.47
N ASN A 216 -14.69 -26.38 13.62
CA ASN A 216 -15.88 -27.21 13.90
C ASN A 216 -17.17 -26.36 13.92
N GLU A 217 -17.16 -25.23 14.63
CA GLU A 217 -18.29 -24.30 14.65
C GLU A 217 -18.58 -23.74 13.26
N LEU A 218 -17.52 -23.46 12.47
CA LEU A 218 -17.68 -22.99 11.09
C LEU A 218 -18.32 -24.06 10.20
N ILE A 219 -17.96 -25.34 10.38
CA ILE A 219 -18.58 -26.47 9.66
C ILE A 219 -20.06 -26.55 9.95
N ASP A 220 -20.48 -26.41 11.22
CA ASP A 220 -21.88 -26.42 11.59
C ASP A 220 -22.65 -25.27 10.93
N VAL A 221 -22.11 -24.06 10.97
CA VAL A 221 -22.71 -22.92 10.29
C VAL A 221 -22.79 -23.11 8.78
N VAL A 222 -21.73 -23.62 8.13
CA VAL A 222 -21.74 -23.88 6.68
C VAL A 222 -22.79 -24.94 6.33
N ARG A 223 -23.02 -25.93 7.21
CA ARG A 223 -24.03 -26.99 7.01
C ARG A 223 -25.44 -26.41 6.88
N ASP A 224 -25.78 -25.39 7.65
CA ASP A 224 -27.08 -24.72 7.58
C ASP A 224 -27.33 -24.07 6.21
N PHE A 225 -26.27 -23.65 5.52
CA PHE A 225 -26.35 -22.99 4.22
C PHE A 225 -25.98 -23.87 3.03
N ILE A 226 -25.65 -25.17 3.25
CA ILE A 226 -25.17 -26.06 2.17
C ILE A 226 -26.21 -26.23 1.05
N HIS A 227 -27.50 -26.14 1.40
CA HIS A 227 -28.63 -26.25 0.47
C HIS A 227 -28.64 -25.15 -0.61
N LEU A 228 -27.93 -24.03 -0.42
CA LEU A 228 -27.78 -22.96 -1.41
C LEU A 228 -26.91 -23.37 -2.61
N GLY A 229 -26.18 -24.47 -2.53
CA GLY A 229 -25.40 -25.12 -3.58
C GLY A 229 -24.08 -24.39 -3.89
N GLY A 230 -24.12 -23.22 -4.46
CA GLY A 230 -22.93 -22.49 -4.91
C GLY A 230 -22.14 -21.86 -3.76
N LEU A 231 -20.80 -22.05 -3.72
CA LEU A 231 -19.93 -21.50 -2.67
C LEU A 231 -20.10 -19.99 -2.47
N ILE A 232 -20.23 -19.23 -3.56
CA ILE A 232 -20.42 -17.76 -3.49
C ILE A 232 -21.75 -17.43 -2.77
N LYS A 233 -22.81 -18.20 -3.00
CA LYS A 233 -24.10 -18.01 -2.32
C LYS A 233 -23.98 -18.29 -0.83
N ILE A 234 -23.28 -19.36 -0.45
CA ILE A 234 -23.02 -19.74 0.94
C ILE A 234 -22.20 -18.63 1.65
N VAL A 235 -21.12 -18.18 1.03
CA VAL A 235 -20.28 -17.09 1.59
C VAL A 235 -21.09 -15.82 1.81
N ARG A 236 -21.94 -15.45 0.85
CA ARG A 236 -22.79 -14.28 0.95
C ARG A 236 -23.84 -14.46 2.06
N ALA A 237 -24.53 -15.58 2.10
CA ALA A 237 -25.53 -15.88 3.13
C ALA A 237 -24.93 -15.81 4.55
N ILE A 238 -23.78 -16.46 4.79
CA ILE A 238 -23.09 -16.40 6.09
C ILE A 238 -22.76 -14.95 6.47
N ARG A 239 -22.21 -14.16 5.55
CA ARG A 239 -21.84 -12.75 5.81
C ARG A 239 -23.06 -11.85 6.07
N ASP A 240 -24.17 -12.12 5.40
CA ASP A 240 -25.35 -11.27 5.48
C ASP A 240 -26.25 -11.61 6.69
N THR A 241 -26.28 -12.88 7.13
CA THR A 241 -27.24 -13.36 8.14
C THR A 241 -26.62 -13.76 9.47
N THR A 242 -25.29 -13.99 9.54
CA THR A 242 -24.62 -14.38 10.80
C THR A 242 -23.64 -13.32 11.29
N ASP A 243 -23.25 -13.45 12.55
CA ASP A 243 -22.20 -12.62 13.19
C ASP A 243 -20.78 -13.21 13.02
N ILE A 244 -20.59 -14.15 12.08
CA ILE A 244 -19.35 -14.91 11.96
C ILE A 244 -18.38 -14.27 10.97
N ALA A 245 -17.13 -14.10 11.43
CA ALA A 245 -15.99 -13.73 10.57
C ALA A 245 -15.24 -14.96 10.08
N ALA A 246 -15.44 -15.31 8.81
CA ALA A 246 -14.67 -16.38 8.17
C ALA A 246 -14.18 -15.96 6.79
N SER A 247 -12.95 -16.36 6.45
CA SER A 247 -12.41 -16.14 5.10
C SER A 247 -13.11 -17.04 4.08
N TYR A 248 -13.10 -16.61 2.82
CA TYR A 248 -13.61 -17.42 1.72
C TYR A 248 -13.00 -18.85 1.71
N GLU A 249 -11.71 -18.93 1.95
CA GLU A 249 -10.99 -20.20 1.96
C GLU A 249 -11.43 -21.13 3.09
N ARG A 250 -11.61 -20.62 4.30
CA ARG A 250 -12.13 -21.39 5.43
C ARG A 250 -13.54 -21.90 5.15
N ILE A 251 -14.43 -21.08 4.59
CA ILE A 251 -15.79 -21.50 4.23
C ILE A 251 -15.75 -22.56 3.12
N ARG A 252 -14.86 -22.40 2.13
CA ARG A 252 -14.64 -23.42 1.08
C ARG A 252 -14.21 -24.77 1.66
N ASN A 253 -13.24 -24.75 2.58
CA ASN A 253 -12.73 -25.95 3.21
C ASN A 253 -13.81 -26.66 4.04
N ALA A 254 -14.54 -25.92 4.87
CA ALA A 254 -15.68 -26.45 5.65
C ALA A 254 -16.77 -27.06 4.74
N ARG A 255 -17.12 -26.38 3.63
CA ARG A 255 -18.05 -26.94 2.64
C ARG A 255 -17.56 -28.25 2.03
N ASN A 256 -16.30 -28.30 1.63
CA ASN A 256 -15.71 -29.51 1.02
C ASN A 256 -15.71 -30.68 2.02
N GLU A 257 -15.40 -30.43 3.28
CA GLU A 257 -15.43 -31.43 4.34
C GLU A 257 -16.84 -32.00 4.54
N ILE A 258 -17.88 -31.15 4.57
CA ILE A 258 -19.27 -31.61 4.66
C ILE A 258 -19.64 -32.49 3.46
N LEU A 259 -19.30 -32.07 2.24
CA LEU A 259 -19.62 -32.83 1.03
C LEU A 259 -18.91 -34.18 0.99
N THR A 260 -17.66 -34.25 1.43
CA THR A 260 -16.86 -35.49 1.48
C THR A 260 -17.44 -36.46 2.54
N SER A 261 -17.80 -35.93 3.71
CA SER A 261 -18.34 -36.72 4.83
C SER A 261 -19.75 -37.29 4.54
N SER A 262 -20.50 -36.60 3.70
CA SER A 262 -21.89 -36.94 3.38
C SER A 262 -22.01 -38.04 2.29
N GLY A 263 -20.89 -38.51 1.73
CA GLY A 263 -20.91 -39.55 0.66
C GLY A 263 -21.68 -39.10 -0.60
N ALA A 264 -21.96 -37.83 -0.75
CA ALA A 264 -22.74 -37.31 -1.86
C ALA A 264 -21.80 -36.98 -3.02
N ASP A 265 -21.76 -37.84 -4.02
CA ASP A 265 -21.31 -37.51 -5.37
C ASP A 265 -22.18 -36.40 -5.94
N TYR A 266 -21.90 -35.14 -5.54
CA TYR A 266 -22.50 -34.00 -6.21
C TYR A 266 -21.80 -33.79 -7.56
N VAL A 267 -22.44 -34.37 -8.59
CA VAL A 267 -22.23 -34.06 -9.99
C VAL A 267 -22.03 -32.56 -10.18
N LYS A 268 -20.98 -32.21 -10.89
CA LYS A 268 -20.71 -30.86 -11.40
C LYS A 268 -21.97 -30.35 -12.11
N LEU A 269 -22.60 -29.31 -11.55
CA LEU A 269 -23.51 -28.42 -12.25
C LEU A 269 -22.86 -27.04 -12.37
#